data_2029d0e4c038b8eac18b50b4e141ef8d
#
_entry.id   2029d0e4c038b8eac18b50b4e141ef8d
#
_cell.length_a   1.000
_cell.length_b   1.000
_cell.length_c   1.000
_cell.angle_alpha   90.00
_cell.angle_beta   90.00
_cell.angle_gamma   90.00
#
_symmetry.space_group_name_H-M   'P 1'
#
loop_
_entity.id
_entity.type
_entity.pdbx_description
1 polymer ?
#
loop_
_entity_poly.entity_id
_entity_poly.type
_entity_poly.pdbx_seq_one_letter_code
_entity_poly.pdbx_strand_id
1 'polypeptide(L)'
;MSPVAARSNSTSPRTPGTAGTRGPKTPSRRLPERRVLREDIRDRLIEEILSGRLAPGDRLVETRIAQDYGVSQAPVREALRDLEMFGFIVSSPFRGAIVRQSSTEDLVQIYPIRAVLEGLAARDAATRMDAGTLKRLEKLLDTMRKAAARGDSRAAVDADFAFHLAIVETSGNWLLKQFWERMRLATTTFLTVSKSHHTLSEIVERHTPVLEALRAGNPDEAELAMRRHIEEPGHWLRAAMEEEAAGAAQTPAATPVPARAPRRASRAK
;
A
#
# COMPACT_ATOMS: atom_id res chain seq x y z
N MET A 1 -28.60 -78.11 -23.76
CA MET A 1 -30.01 -78.55 -23.57
C MET A 1 -30.77 -77.38 -22.97
N SER A 2 -31.62 -76.77 -23.81
CA SER A 2 -32.68 -75.85 -23.38
C SER A 2 -33.83 -76.61 -22.70
N PRO A 3 -34.68 -75.96 -21.98
CA PRO A 3 -35.87 -75.23 -22.49
C PRO A 3 -36.19 -73.96 -21.67
N VAL A 4 -36.68 -72.89 -22.30
CA VAL A 4 -37.99 -72.50 -22.86
C VAL A 4 -39.05 -72.13 -21.78
N ALA A 5 -39.60 -70.93 -21.97
CA ALA A 5 -40.90 -70.36 -21.69
C ALA A 5 -41.05 -69.68 -20.29
N ALA A 6 -41.80 -68.62 -20.10
CA ALA A 6 -42.95 -68.08 -20.82
C ALA A 6 -43.19 -66.61 -20.51
N ARG A 7 -43.89 -65.95 -21.40
CA ARG A 7 -44.35 -64.55 -21.34
C ARG A 7 -45.52 -64.41 -20.34
N SER A 8 -45.56 -63.27 -19.62
CA SER A 8 -46.81 -62.68 -19.22
C SER A 8 -46.76 -61.14 -19.32
N ASN A 9 -47.65 -60.70 -20.19
CA ASN A 9 -48.03 -59.35 -20.50
C ASN A 9 -48.90 -58.81 -19.35
N SER A 10 -48.57 -57.72 -18.68
CA SER A 10 -49.53 -57.00 -17.90
C SER A 10 -49.30 -55.48 -18.13
N THR A 11 -50.25 -54.95 -18.90
CA THR A 11 -50.47 -53.52 -19.08
C THR A 11 -50.98 -52.92 -17.79
N SER A 12 -50.32 -51.90 -17.26
CA SER A 12 -50.85 -50.99 -16.24
C SER A 12 -50.78 -49.54 -16.68
N PRO A 13 -51.74 -48.69 -16.32
CA PRO A 13 -51.97 -47.42 -16.98
C PRO A 13 -51.06 -46.34 -16.51
N ARG A 14 -50.69 -45.43 -17.43
CA ARG A 14 -49.87 -44.20 -17.22
C ARG A 14 -50.68 -43.23 -16.33
N THR A 15 -50.10 -42.87 -15.19
CA THR A 15 -50.45 -41.69 -14.39
C THR A 15 -49.66 -40.44 -14.93
N PRO A 16 -50.34 -39.28 -15.00
CA PRO A 16 -49.69 -38.06 -15.49
C PRO A 16 -48.69 -37.53 -14.46
N GLY A 17 -47.49 -37.19 -14.95
CA GLY A 17 -46.39 -36.67 -14.15
C GLY A 17 -46.71 -35.33 -13.50
N THR A 18 -46.51 -35.28 -12.22
CA THR A 18 -46.49 -34.05 -11.42
C THR A 18 -45.28 -33.21 -11.82
N ALA A 19 -45.53 -31.97 -12.26
CA ALA A 19 -44.51 -30.96 -12.52
C ALA A 19 -43.71 -30.70 -11.25
N GLY A 20 -42.43 -31.06 -11.27
CA GLY A 20 -41.50 -30.74 -10.20
C GLY A 20 -41.29 -29.23 -10.11
N THR A 21 -41.80 -28.63 -9.04
CA THR A 21 -41.51 -27.26 -8.65
C THR A 21 -39.99 -27.15 -8.36
N ARG A 22 -39.26 -26.45 -9.21
CA ARG A 22 -37.90 -26.05 -8.93
C ARG A 22 -37.92 -25.14 -7.71
N GLY A 23 -37.40 -25.62 -6.59
CA GLY A 23 -37.16 -24.82 -5.40
C GLY A 23 -36.29 -23.59 -5.70
N PRO A 24 -36.42 -22.52 -4.93
CA PRO A 24 -35.66 -21.30 -5.16
C PRO A 24 -34.15 -21.59 -5.04
N LYS A 25 -33.42 -21.28 -6.09
CA LYS A 25 -31.93 -21.31 -6.06
C LYS A 25 -31.48 -20.30 -5.00
N THR A 26 -30.89 -20.80 -3.92
CA THR A 26 -30.21 -19.98 -2.91
C THR A 26 -29.17 -19.11 -3.63
N PRO A 27 -29.20 -17.78 -3.49
CA PRO A 27 -28.21 -16.93 -4.12
C PRO A 27 -26.85 -17.27 -3.55
N SER A 28 -25.88 -17.55 -4.40
CA SER A 28 -24.48 -17.77 -4.02
C SER A 28 -23.98 -16.55 -3.27
N ARG A 29 -23.58 -16.74 -2.03
CA ARG A 29 -23.03 -15.71 -1.15
C ARG A 29 -21.71 -15.23 -1.76
N ARG A 30 -21.75 -14.17 -2.57
CA ARG A 30 -20.53 -13.52 -3.09
C ARG A 30 -19.83 -12.83 -1.92
N LEU A 31 -18.61 -13.24 -1.63
CA LEU A 31 -17.72 -12.64 -0.65
C LEU A 31 -16.49 -12.00 -1.33
N PRO A 32 -16.59 -10.98 -2.16
CA PRO A 32 -15.41 -10.18 -2.51
C PRO A 32 -15.46 -8.70 -2.12
N GLU A 33 -16.62 -8.10 -1.92
CA GLU A 33 -16.74 -6.64 -1.80
C GLU A 33 -16.14 -6.05 -0.51
N ARG A 34 -16.08 -6.79 0.59
CA ARG A 34 -15.59 -6.27 1.87
C ARG A 34 -14.07 -6.02 1.90
N ARG A 35 -13.28 -6.84 1.20
CA ARG A 35 -11.82 -6.70 1.19
C ARG A 35 -11.40 -5.49 0.37
N VAL A 36 -11.99 -5.30 -0.80
CA VAL A 36 -11.77 -4.15 -1.68
C VAL A 36 -12.15 -2.85 -0.97
N LEU A 37 -13.32 -2.80 -0.33
CA LEU A 37 -13.80 -1.60 0.37
C LEU A 37 -12.90 -1.18 1.55
N ARG A 38 -12.36 -2.14 2.32
CA ARG A 38 -11.38 -1.87 3.38
C ARG A 38 -10.10 -1.24 2.81
N GLU A 39 -9.61 -1.79 1.72
CA GLU A 39 -8.40 -1.32 1.05
C GLU A 39 -8.60 0.08 0.47
N ASP A 40 -9.74 0.35 -0.15
CA ASP A 40 -10.10 1.67 -0.69
C ASP A 40 -10.20 2.74 0.42
N ILE A 41 -10.85 2.42 1.54
CA ILE A 41 -10.95 3.33 2.70
C ILE A 41 -9.58 3.64 3.26
N ARG A 42 -8.76 2.61 3.48
CA ARG A 42 -7.41 2.76 3.97
C ARG A 42 -6.57 3.67 3.06
N ASP A 43 -6.60 3.41 1.77
CA ASP A 43 -5.78 4.14 0.79
C ASP A 43 -6.20 5.62 0.69
N ARG A 44 -7.50 5.91 0.78
CA ARG A 44 -8.01 7.28 0.87
C ARG A 44 -7.57 7.98 2.14
N LEU A 45 -7.66 7.33 3.30
CA LEU A 45 -7.20 7.90 4.57
C LEU A 45 -5.68 8.15 4.55
N ILE A 46 -4.90 7.25 3.95
CA ILE A 46 -3.47 7.48 3.74
C ILE A 46 -3.25 8.73 2.88
N GLU A 47 -3.96 8.86 1.77
CA GLU A 47 -3.86 10.05 0.90
C GLU A 47 -4.23 11.34 1.64
N GLU A 48 -5.25 11.32 2.51
CA GLU A 48 -5.64 12.47 3.32
C GLU A 48 -4.58 12.84 4.37
N ILE A 49 -3.94 11.85 4.98
CA ILE A 49 -2.82 12.07 5.90
C ILE A 49 -1.61 12.65 5.15
N LEU A 50 -1.26 12.07 4.01
CA LEU A 50 -0.10 12.49 3.22
C LEU A 50 -0.27 13.88 2.60
N SER A 51 -1.49 14.23 2.19
CA SER A 51 -1.80 15.57 1.67
C SER A 51 -1.97 16.63 2.74
N GLY A 52 -1.89 16.27 4.04
CA GLY A 52 -2.08 17.17 5.17
C GLY A 52 -3.54 17.54 5.43
N ARG A 53 -4.51 16.95 4.71
CA ARG A 53 -5.94 17.11 5.01
C ARG A 53 -6.30 16.52 6.38
N LEU A 54 -5.63 15.45 6.76
CA LEU A 54 -5.62 14.90 8.11
C LEU A 54 -4.25 15.20 8.72
N ALA A 55 -4.20 16.21 9.57
CA ALA A 55 -2.95 16.64 10.21
C ALA A 55 -2.53 15.70 11.35
N PRO A 56 -1.24 15.65 11.68
CA PRO A 56 -0.78 14.98 12.89
C PRO A 56 -1.52 15.48 14.13
N GLY A 57 -2.03 14.55 14.93
CA GLY A 57 -2.87 14.84 16.10
C GLY A 57 -4.38 14.82 15.81
N ASP A 58 -4.81 14.83 14.55
CA ASP A 58 -6.22 14.75 14.21
C ASP A 58 -6.81 13.42 14.66
N ARG A 59 -8.04 13.51 15.18
CA ARG A 59 -8.77 12.36 15.69
C ARG A 59 -9.60 11.71 14.58
N LEU A 60 -9.35 10.43 14.35
CA LEU A 60 -10.09 9.59 13.43
C LEU A 60 -11.24 8.89 14.19
N VAL A 61 -12.48 9.31 13.90
CA VAL A 61 -13.67 8.77 14.54
C VAL A 61 -14.37 7.82 13.58
N GLU A 62 -14.37 6.53 13.93
CA GLU A 62 -14.91 5.43 13.11
C GLU A 62 -16.32 5.70 12.57
N THR A 63 -17.21 6.21 13.43
CA THR A 63 -18.60 6.52 13.06
C THR A 63 -18.71 7.65 12.04
N ARG A 64 -17.87 8.68 12.17
CA ARG A 64 -17.84 9.82 11.25
C ARG A 64 -17.31 9.40 9.89
N ILE A 65 -16.19 8.67 9.85
CA ILE A 65 -15.62 8.16 8.61
C ILE A 65 -16.62 7.26 7.88
N ALA A 66 -17.33 6.40 8.63
CA ALA A 66 -18.36 5.53 8.06
C ALA A 66 -19.50 6.33 7.41
N GLN A 67 -19.91 7.44 8.04
CA GLN A 67 -20.92 8.37 7.50
C GLN A 67 -20.41 9.10 6.26
N ASP A 68 -19.19 9.67 6.32
CA ASP A 68 -18.59 10.45 5.24
C ASP A 68 -18.37 9.62 3.97
N TYR A 69 -18.05 8.33 4.14
CA TYR A 69 -17.84 7.40 3.02
C TYR A 69 -19.09 6.59 2.61
N GLY A 70 -20.20 6.74 3.33
CA GLY A 70 -21.45 6.03 3.05
C GLY A 70 -21.33 4.51 3.26
N VAL A 71 -20.55 4.05 4.23
CA VAL A 71 -20.26 2.63 4.49
C VAL A 71 -20.61 2.24 5.92
N SER A 72 -20.63 0.93 6.22
CA SER A 72 -20.74 0.47 7.60
C SER A 72 -19.43 0.65 8.37
N GLN A 73 -19.48 0.66 9.71
CA GLN A 73 -18.30 0.82 10.56
C GLN A 73 -17.29 -0.32 10.44
N ALA A 74 -17.72 -1.54 10.07
CA ALA A 74 -16.84 -2.70 10.05
C ALA A 74 -15.63 -2.54 9.09
N PRO A 75 -15.79 -2.16 7.80
CA PRO A 75 -14.64 -1.94 6.92
C PRO A 75 -13.78 -0.74 7.35
N VAL A 76 -14.36 0.29 7.97
CA VAL A 76 -13.61 1.42 8.52
C VAL A 76 -12.71 0.98 9.68
N ARG A 77 -13.24 0.19 10.60
CA ARG A 77 -12.47 -0.38 11.73
C ARG A 77 -11.30 -1.20 11.26
N GLU A 78 -11.49 -2.04 10.25
CA GLU A 78 -10.42 -2.83 9.65
C GLU A 78 -9.38 -1.94 8.95
N ALA A 79 -9.82 -0.90 8.23
CA ALA A 79 -8.92 0.09 7.62
C ALA A 79 -8.11 0.86 8.67
N LEU A 80 -8.73 1.26 9.78
CA LEU A 80 -8.02 1.92 10.89
C LEU A 80 -7.00 0.99 11.58
N ARG A 81 -7.33 -0.29 11.74
CA ARG A 81 -6.36 -1.28 12.24
C ARG A 81 -5.16 -1.44 11.31
N ASP A 82 -5.41 -1.43 10.00
CA ASP A 82 -4.33 -1.41 9.01
C ASP A 82 -3.47 -0.16 9.17
N LEU A 83 -4.07 1.03 9.28
CA LEU A 83 -3.35 2.29 9.49
C LEU A 83 -2.52 2.30 10.77
N GLU A 84 -3.04 1.70 11.84
CA GLU A 84 -2.31 1.56 13.10
C GLU A 84 -1.14 0.60 12.98
N MET A 85 -1.35 -0.56 12.33
CA MET A 85 -0.29 -1.53 12.05
C MET A 85 0.82 -0.92 11.19
N PHE A 86 0.49 0.07 10.33
CA PHE A 86 1.44 0.80 9.48
C PHE A 86 2.04 2.02 10.13
N GLY A 87 1.64 2.32 11.37
CA GLY A 87 2.16 3.43 12.12
C GLY A 87 1.68 4.82 11.65
N PHE A 88 0.63 4.90 10.80
CA PHE A 88 0.01 6.18 10.43
C PHE A 88 -0.81 6.78 11.55
N ILE A 89 -1.38 5.93 12.37
CA ILE A 89 -2.19 6.31 13.52
C ILE A 89 -1.76 5.56 14.76
N VAL A 90 -2.13 6.08 15.90
CA VAL A 90 -2.02 5.39 17.20
C VAL A 90 -3.40 5.35 17.83
N SER A 91 -3.80 4.18 18.32
CA SER A 91 -5.01 4.04 19.11
C SER A 91 -4.68 4.24 20.58
N SER A 92 -5.44 5.11 21.24
CA SER A 92 -5.31 5.33 22.68
C SER A 92 -6.61 4.90 23.37
N PRO A 93 -6.53 4.16 24.48
CA PRO A 93 -7.72 3.84 25.28
C PRO A 93 -8.51 5.12 25.59
N PHE A 94 -9.81 5.11 25.34
CA PHE A 94 -10.74 6.23 25.57
C PHE A 94 -10.56 7.45 24.65
N ARG A 95 -9.50 7.56 23.85
CA ARG A 95 -9.25 8.68 22.94
C ARG A 95 -9.50 8.35 21.46
N GLY A 96 -9.66 7.06 21.13
CA GLY A 96 -9.81 6.60 19.75
C GLY A 96 -8.49 6.61 18.96
N ALA A 97 -8.60 6.57 17.65
CA ALA A 97 -7.45 6.64 16.73
C ALA A 97 -7.06 8.11 16.50
N ILE A 98 -5.76 8.38 16.49
CA ILE A 98 -5.19 9.73 16.27
C ILE A 98 -4.11 9.58 15.20
N VAL A 99 -4.09 10.51 14.25
CA VAL A 99 -3.03 10.58 13.23
C VAL A 99 -1.69 10.75 13.95
N ARG A 100 -0.77 9.80 13.71
CA ARG A 100 0.57 9.85 14.29
C ARG A 100 1.36 10.99 13.65
N GLN A 101 2.09 11.69 14.45
CA GLN A 101 3.17 12.52 13.95
C GLN A 101 4.31 11.58 13.52
N SER A 102 4.22 11.05 12.27
CA SER A 102 5.35 10.31 11.71
C SER A 102 6.45 11.32 11.46
N SER A 103 7.50 11.23 12.24
CA SER A 103 8.68 12.02 11.93
C SER A 103 9.29 11.49 10.63
N THR A 104 9.89 12.37 9.84
CA THR A 104 10.65 11.94 8.66
C THR A 104 11.78 10.98 9.07
N GLU A 105 12.25 11.06 10.33
CA GLU A 105 13.18 10.11 10.95
C GLU A 105 12.68 8.67 10.96
N ASP A 106 11.39 8.45 11.29
CA ASP A 106 10.79 7.10 11.25
C ASP A 106 10.83 6.52 9.83
N LEU A 107 10.62 7.37 8.81
CA LEU A 107 10.68 6.96 7.41
C LEU A 107 12.12 6.60 6.99
N VAL A 108 13.11 7.37 7.42
CA VAL A 108 14.51 7.11 7.09
C VAL A 108 14.98 5.76 7.64
N GLN A 109 14.50 5.35 8.80
CA GLN A 109 14.89 4.09 9.44
C GLN A 109 14.44 2.84 8.67
N ILE A 110 13.45 2.93 7.80
CA ILE A 110 12.98 1.77 7.03
C ILE A 110 13.94 1.39 5.89
N TYR A 111 14.68 2.35 5.33
CA TYR A 111 15.54 2.12 4.16
C TYR A 111 16.65 1.11 4.37
N PRO A 112 17.42 1.14 5.48
CA PRO A 112 18.42 0.10 5.74
C PRO A 112 17.82 -1.30 5.84
N ILE A 113 16.63 -1.44 6.41
CA ILE A 113 15.94 -2.74 6.52
C ILE A 113 15.48 -3.20 5.14
N ARG A 114 14.90 -2.30 4.35
CA ARG A 114 14.53 -2.58 2.96
C ARG A 114 15.74 -3.02 2.14
N ALA A 115 16.84 -2.29 2.21
CA ALA A 115 18.06 -2.58 1.46
C ALA A 115 18.55 -4.00 1.71
N VAL A 116 18.54 -4.46 2.97
CA VAL A 116 18.92 -5.83 3.33
C VAL A 116 17.93 -6.85 2.77
N LEU A 117 16.63 -6.64 2.99
CA LEU A 117 15.61 -7.61 2.57
C LEU A 117 15.45 -7.66 1.05
N GLU A 118 15.40 -6.51 0.39
CA GLU A 118 15.22 -6.45 -1.06
C GLU A 118 16.52 -6.82 -1.81
N GLY A 119 17.67 -6.51 -1.24
CA GLY A 119 18.97 -7.01 -1.73
C GLY A 119 19.04 -8.53 -1.72
N LEU A 120 18.68 -9.16 -0.58
CA LEU A 120 18.59 -10.62 -0.49
C LEU A 120 17.57 -11.19 -1.50
N ALA A 121 16.42 -10.54 -1.65
CA ALA A 121 15.43 -10.96 -2.64
C ALA A 121 15.97 -10.88 -4.07
N ALA A 122 16.68 -9.81 -4.43
CA ALA A 122 17.28 -9.65 -5.76
C ALA A 122 18.37 -10.67 -6.02
N ARG A 123 19.21 -10.98 -5.03
CA ARG A 123 20.21 -12.05 -5.08
C ARG A 123 19.57 -13.39 -5.42
N ASP A 124 18.57 -13.79 -4.66
CA ASP A 124 17.87 -15.07 -4.84
C ASP A 124 17.09 -15.09 -6.16
N ALA A 125 16.48 -13.97 -6.55
CA ALA A 125 15.76 -13.84 -7.80
C ALA A 125 16.65 -13.96 -9.03
N ALA A 126 17.88 -13.44 -9.01
CA ALA A 126 18.79 -13.48 -10.14
C ALA A 126 19.03 -14.89 -10.65
N THR A 127 19.10 -15.89 -9.76
CA THR A 127 19.29 -17.31 -10.12
C THR A 127 18.01 -18.01 -10.60
N ARG A 128 16.85 -17.36 -10.45
CA ARG A 128 15.53 -17.91 -10.78
C ARG A 128 14.80 -17.11 -11.86
N MET A 129 15.49 -16.12 -12.42
CA MET A 129 14.91 -15.21 -13.40
C MET A 129 14.64 -15.94 -14.71
N ASP A 130 13.39 -15.94 -15.14
CA ASP A 130 13.01 -16.44 -16.47
C ASP A 130 12.66 -15.28 -17.44
N ALA A 131 12.55 -15.61 -18.71
CA ALA A 131 12.23 -14.62 -19.74
C ALA A 131 10.87 -13.94 -19.54
N GLY A 132 9.90 -14.65 -18.95
CA GLY A 132 8.56 -14.11 -18.64
C GLY A 132 8.62 -13.06 -17.56
N THR A 133 9.35 -13.35 -16.49
CA THR A 133 9.55 -12.43 -15.36
C THR A 133 10.36 -11.19 -15.78
N LEU A 134 11.43 -11.37 -16.55
CA LEU A 134 12.19 -10.24 -17.11
C LEU A 134 11.29 -9.33 -17.95
N LYS A 135 10.49 -9.90 -18.85
CA LYS A 135 9.53 -9.12 -19.66
C LYS A 135 8.49 -8.39 -18.79
N ARG A 136 8.06 -9.00 -17.70
CA ARG A 136 7.16 -8.35 -16.72
C ARG A 136 7.84 -7.14 -16.08
N LEU A 137 9.09 -7.26 -15.63
CA LEU A 137 9.86 -6.18 -15.04
C LEU A 137 10.12 -5.04 -16.03
N GLU A 138 10.49 -5.35 -17.27
CA GLU A 138 10.63 -4.37 -18.35
C GLU A 138 9.35 -3.58 -18.59
N LYS A 139 8.20 -4.25 -18.63
CA LYS A 139 6.89 -3.61 -18.78
C LYS A 139 6.55 -2.71 -17.62
N LEU A 140 6.89 -3.10 -16.38
CA LEU A 140 6.66 -2.29 -15.19
C LEU A 140 7.54 -1.04 -15.21
N LEU A 141 8.81 -1.15 -15.58
CA LEU A 141 9.70 -0.01 -15.76
C LEU A 141 9.20 0.95 -16.85
N ASP A 142 8.73 0.42 -17.98
CA ASP A 142 8.11 1.24 -19.03
C ASP A 142 6.83 1.95 -18.54
N THR A 143 6.04 1.29 -17.71
CA THR A 143 4.86 1.88 -17.08
C THR A 143 5.24 3.03 -16.14
N MET A 144 6.28 2.87 -15.31
CA MET A 144 6.83 3.93 -14.47
C MET A 144 7.31 5.13 -15.31
N ARG A 145 8.06 4.89 -16.39
CA ARG A 145 8.54 5.93 -17.32
C ARG A 145 7.38 6.73 -17.92
N LYS A 146 6.34 6.04 -18.39
CA LYS A 146 5.14 6.68 -18.94
C LYS A 146 4.37 7.50 -17.88
N ALA A 147 4.30 7.01 -16.67
CA ALA A 147 3.70 7.73 -15.55
C ALA A 147 4.53 8.98 -15.20
N ALA A 148 5.85 8.86 -15.11
CA ALA A 148 6.75 9.98 -14.86
C ALA A 148 6.65 11.08 -15.92
N ALA A 149 6.59 10.71 -17.20
CA ALA A 149 6.43 11.67 -18.30
C ALA A 149 5.10 12.47 -18.24
N ARG A 150 4.08 11.95 -17.56
CA ARG A 150 2.79 12.63 -17.32
C ARG A 150 2.71 13.35 -15.98
N GLY A 151 3.76 13.25 -15.14
CA GLY A 151 3.72 13.74 -13.76
C GLY A 151 2.79 12.95 -12.83
N ASP A 152 2.39 11.73 -13.21
CA ASP A 152 1.50 10.87 -12.45
C ASP A 152 2.29 10.07 -11.40
N SER A 153 2.58 10.73 -10.28
CA SER A 153 3.34 10.12 -9.17
C SER A 153 2.65 8.88 -8.61
N ARG A 154 1.30 8.85 -8.60
CA ARG A 154 0.57 7.70 -8.07
C ARG A 154 0.77 6.47 -8.94
N ALA A 155 0.56 6.59 -10.24
CA ALA A 155 0.76 5.48 -11.17
C ALA A 155 2.23 5.01 -11.20
N ALA A 156 3.19 5.94 -11.04
CA ALA A 156 4.60 5.59 -10.94
C ALA A 156 4.89 4.75 -9.69
N VAL A 157 4.39 5.16 -8.52
CA VAL A 157 4.57 4.43 -7.25
C VAL A 157 3.87 3.07 -7.25
N ASP A 158 2.69 2.97 -7.85
CA ASP A 158 1.99 1.68 -7.96
C ASP A 158 2.76 0.69 -8.86
N ALA A 159 3.37 1.18 -9.95
CA ALA A 159 4.24 0.36 -10.81
C ALA A 159 5.58 0.02 -10.16
N ASP A 160 6.19 0.93 -9.40
CA ASP A 160 7.37 0.73 -8.55
C ASP A 160 7.13 -0.41 -7.55
N PHE A 161 6.05 -0.33 -6.80
CA PHE A 161 5.67 -1.39 -5.87
C PHE A 161 5.52 -2.75 -6.55
N ALA A 162 4.88 -2.78 -7.73
CA ALA A 162 4.70 -4.02 -8.50
C ALA A 162 6.03 -4.57 -9.03
N PHE A 163 7.01 -3.70 -9.36
CA PHE A 163 8.35 -4.09 -9.79
C PHE A 163 9.11 -4.78 -8.65
N HIS A 164 9.16 -4.16 -7.48
CA HIS A 164 9.79 -4.73 -6.30
C HIS A 164 9.12 -6.03 -5.84
N LEU A 165 7.77 -6.06 -5.83
CA LEU A 165 7.02 -7.27 -5.49
C LEU A 165 7.35 -8.44 -6.43
N ALA A 166 7.48 -8.18 -7.75
CA ALA A 166 7.83 -9.23 -8.70
C ALA A 166 9.21 -9.85 -8.40
N ILE A 167 10.18 -9.06 -7.99
CA ILE A 167 11.51 -9.53 -7.58
C ILE A 167 11.42 -10.36 -6.29
N VAL A 168 10.70 -9.83 -5.29
CA VAL A 168 10.47 -10.53 -4.01
C VAL A 168 9.75 -11.87 -4.22
N GLU A 169 8.76 -11.93 -5.10
CA GLU A 169 8.06 -13.17 -5.45
C GLU A 169 9.00 -14.17 -6.14
N THR A 170 9.83 -13.69 -7.08
CA THR A 170 10.78 -14.52 -7.82
C THR A 170 11.87 -15.10 -6.91
N SER A 171 12.21 -14.41 -5.79
CA SER A 171 13.15 -14.94 -4.80
C SER A 171 12.73 -16.32 -4.24
N GLY A 172 11.43 -16.63 -4.26
CA GLY A 172 10.85 -17.85 -3.70
C GLY A 172 10.90 -17.92 -2.17
N ASN A 173 11.35 -16.87 -1.50
CA ASN A 173 11.40 -16.80 -0.04
C ASN A 173 10.07 -16.24 0.49
N TRP A 174 9.15 -17.14 0.84
CA TRP A 174 7.82 -16.78 1.31
C TRP A 174 7.85 -15.95 2.61
N LEU A 175 8.82 -16.21 3.49
CA LEU A 175 8.94 -15.49 4.76
C LEU A 175 9.42 -14.06 4.54
N LEU A 176 10.42 -13.87 3.67
CA LEU A 176 10.89 -12.56 3.24
C LEU A 176 9.72 -11.76 2.63
N LYS A 177 8.93 -12.37 1.75
CA LYS A 177 7.74 -11.74 1.15
C LYS A 177 6.77 -11.25 2.22
N GLN A 178 6.47 -12.05 3.23
CA GLN A 178 5.59 -11.64 4.33
C GLN A 178 6.12 -10.43 5.11
N PHE A 179 7.41 -10.39 5.43
CA PHE A 179 8.01 -9.24 6.10
C PHE A 179 7.99 -8.01 5.20
N TRP A 180 8.34 -8.16 3.93
CA TRP A 180 8.34 -7.09 2.93
C TRP A 180 6.95 -6.48 2.72
N GLU A 181 5.90 -7.30 2.57
CA GLU A 181 4.51 -6.84 2.44
C GLU A 181 4.03 -6.05 3.67
N ARG A 182 4.51 -6.41 4.86
CA ARG A 182 4.17 -5.68 6.10
C ARG A 182 4.83 -4.31 6.20
N MET A 183 5.94 -4.08 5.53
CA MET A 183 6.62 -2.78 5.54
C MET A 183 5.90 -1.69 4.73
N ARG A 184 4.95 -2.07 3.89
CA ARG A 184 4.11 -1.16 3.08
C ARG A 184 4.86 -0.06 2.33
N LEU A 185 5.71 -0.50 1.47
CA LEU A 185 6.69 0.32 0.78
C LEU A 185 6.10 1.36 -0.16
N ALA A 186 4.92 1.11 -0.76
CA ALA A 186 4.26 2.08 -1.63
C ALA A 186 4.03 3.43 -0.95
N THR A 187 3.67 3.41 0.35
CA THR A 187 3.48 4.65 1.11
C THR A 187 4.79 5.37 1.39
N THR A 188 5.83 4.61 1.79
CA THR A 188 7.16 5.17 2.04
C THR A 188 7.75 5.76 0.76
N THR A 189 7.62 5.05 -0.38
CA THR A 189 8.06 5.53 -1.69
C THR A 189 7.31 6.79 -2.09
N PHE A 190 5.98 6.85 -1.90
CA PHE A 190 5.19 8.04 -2.20
C PHE A 190 5.64 9.26 -1.40
N LEU A 191 5.88 9.10 -0.10
CA LEU A 191 6.39 10.18 0.77
C LEU A 191 7.76 10.65 0.32
N THR A 192 8.65 9.73 -0.02
CA THR A 192 9.99 10.05 -0.48
C THR A 192 9.95 10.82 -1.80
N VAL A 193 9.15 10.36 -2.76
CA VAL A 193 8.92 11.06 -4.03
C VAL A 193 8.39 12.48 -3.79
N SER A 194 7.42 12.63 -2.87
CA SER A 194 6.79 13.93 -2.57
C SER A 194 7.73 14.91 -1.87
N LYS A 195 8.72 14.43 -1.13
CA LYS A 195 9.71 15.24 -0.39
C LYS A 195 11.05 15.37 -1.10
N SER A 196 11.26 14.63 -2.18
CA SER A 196 12.50 14.63 -2.94
C SER A 196 12.62 15.87 -3.82
N HIS A 197 13.82 16.42 -3.92
CA HIS A 197 14.18 17.43 -4.91
C HIS A 197 14.46 16.83 -6.30
N HIS A 198 14.47 15.51 -6.43
CA HIS A 198 14.68 14.79 -7.69
C HIS A 198 13.38 14.71 -8.50
N THR A 199 13.53 14.78 -9.81
CA THR A 199 12.40 14.58 -10.73
C THR A 199 11.91 13.14 -10.67
N LEU A 200 10.63 12.93 -10.96
CA LEU A 200 10.05 11.58 -11.00
C LEU A 200 10.76 10.69 -12.04
N SER A 201 11.24 11.28 -13.15
CA SER A 201 12.02 10.57 -14.17
C SER A 201 13.37 10.08 -13.64
N GLU A 202 14.11 10.90 -12.92
CA GLU A 202 15.37 10.50 -12.29
C GLU A 202 15.16 9.35 -11.30
N ILE A 203 14.10 9.42 -10.49
CA ILE A 203 13.75 8.35 -9.55
C ILE A 203 13.45 7.05 -10.29
N VAL A 204 12.70 7.10 -11.37
CA VAL A 204 12.32 5.93 -12.17
C VAL A 204 13.53 5.29 -12.85
N GLU A 205 14.44 6.07 -13.43
CA GLU A 205 15.60 5.52 -14.15
C GLU A 205 16.56 4.73 -13.26
N ARG A 206 16.52 4.90 -11.97
CA ARG A 206 17.34 4.15 -11.01
C ARG A 206 16.98 2.66 -10.94
N HIS A 207 15.85 2.25 -11.51
CA HIS A 207 15.48 0.84 -11.63
C HIS A 207 16.26 0.12 -12.76
N THR A 208 16.80 0.88 -13.71
CA THR A 208 17.52 0.31 -14.86
C THR A 208 18.71 -0.56 -14.45
N PRO A 209 19.62 -0.12 -13.56
CA PRO A 209 20.73 -0.97 -13.11
C PRO A 209 20.29 -2.26 -12.40
N VAL A 210 19.18 -2.21 -11.67
CA VAL A 210 18.62 -3.39 -11.01
C VAL A 210 18.14 -4.40 -12.06
N LEU A 211 17.40 -3.93 -13.05
CA LEU A 211 16.90 -4.79 -14.14
C LEU A 211 18.05 -5.41 -14.94
N GLU A 212 19.11 -4.64 -15.23
CA GLU A 212 20.29 -5.12 -15.95
C GLU A 212 21.04 -6.20 -15.17
N ALA A 213 21.25 -6.01 -13.87
CA ALA A 213 21.89 -6.99 -13.00
C ALA A 213 21.07 -8.30 -12.90
N LEU A 214 19.75 -8.20 -12.80
CA LEU A 214 18.86 -9.37 -12.83
C LEU A 214 18.89 -10.10 -14.18
N ARG A 215 18.98 -9.35 -15.29
CA ARG A 215 19.11 -9.92 -16.64
C ARG A 215 20.44 -10.65 -16.83
N ALA A 216 21.51 -10.13 -16.25
CA ALA A 216 22.83 -10.78 -16.28
C ALA A 216 22.87 -12.07 -15.45
N GLY A 217 21.90 -12.29 -14.56
CA GLY A 217 21.82 -13.48 -13.72
C GLY A 217 22.94 -13.58 -12.68
N ASN A 218 23.60 -12.44 -12.35
CA ASN A 218 24.66 -12.41 -11.35
C ASN A 218 24.08 -12.05 -9.97
N PRO A 219 24.07 -12.98 -8.99
CA PRO A 219 23.45 -12.75 -7.69
C PRO A 219 24.09 -11.61 -6.88
N ASP A 220 25.41 -11.50 -6.93
CA ASP A 220 26.13 -10.49 -6.14
C ASP A 220 25.89 -9.06 -6.70
N GLU A 221 25.88 -8.93 -8.02
CA GLU A 221 25.57 -7.67 -8.69
C GLU A 221 24.10 -7.27 -8.50
N ALA A 222 23.18 -8.23 -8.56
CA ALA A 222 21.76 -7.97 -8.34
C ALA A 222 21.49 -7.49 -6.89
N GLU A 223 22.11 -8.14 -5.89
CA GLU A 223 22.06 -7.68 -4.50
C GLU A 223 22.59 -6.25 -4.37
N LEU A 224 23.79 -5.99 -4.89
CA LEU A 224 24.43 -4.69 -4.78
C LEU A 224 23.63 -3.58 -5.47
N ALA A 225 23.14 -3.85 -6.68
CA ALA A 225 22.32 -2.89 -7.43
C ALA A 225 21.02 -2.55 -6.67
N MET A 226 20.33 -3.56 -6.14
CA MET A 226 19.11 -3.36 -5.35
C MET A 226 19.38 -2.61 -4.07
N ARG A 227 20.43 -2.94 -3.32
CA ARG A 227 20.79 -2.23 -2.09
C ARG A 227 21.05 -0.75 -2.35
N ARG A 228 21.86 -0.41 -3.35
CA ARG A 228 22.10 0.97 -3.75
C ARG A 228 20.82 1.70 -4.16
N HIS A 229 19.99 1.03 -4.95
CA HIS A 229 18.71 1.56 -5.39
C HIS A 229 17.81 1.95 -4.21
N ILE A 230 17.81 1.18 -3.12
CA ILE A 230 17.01 1.44 -1.93
C ILE A 230 17.68 2.46 -0.99
N GLU A 231 18.99 2.40 -0.79
CA GLU A 231 19.71 3.25 0.18
C GLU A 231 19.73 4.73 -0.23
N GLU A 232 19.89 5.03 -1.51
CA GLU A 232 19.99 6.41 -2.00
C GLU A 232 18.76 7.28 -1.69
N PRO A 233 17.49 6.85 -1.91
CA PRO A 233 16.33 7.62 -1.50
C PRO A 233 16.27 7.88 0.01
N GLY A 234 16.76 6.95 0.81
CA GLY A 234 16.91 7.14 2.25
C GLY A 234 17.90 8.26 2.59
N HIS A 235 19.00 8.35 1.86
CA HIS A 235 19.98 9.43 2.01
C HIS A 235 19.39 10.79 1.59
N TRP A 236 18.66 10.86 0.48
CA TRP A 236 18.00 12.10 0.05
C TRP A 236 16.98 12.60 1.08
N LEU A 237 16.19 11.69 1.64
CA LEU A 237 15.23 12.04 2.66
C LEU A 237 15.92 12.57 3.93
N ARG A 238 17.03 11.97 4.32
CA ARG A 238 17.85 12.45 5.45
C ARG A 238 18.43 13.83 5.19
N ALA A 239 19.00 14.06 4.01
CA ALA A 239 19.54 15.37 3.63
C ALA A 239 18.46 16.46 3.65
N ALA A 240 17.29 16.19 3.11
CA ALA A 240 16.17 17.13 3.14
C ALA A 240 15.72 17.49 4.57
N MET A 241 15.75 16.52 5.50
CA MET A 241 15.46 16.79 6.92
C MET A 241 16.50 17.67 7.59
N GLU A 242 17.78 17.42 7.30
CA GLU A 242 18.88 18.21 7.86
C GLU A 242 18.80 19.67 7.36
N GLU A 243 18.44 19.88 6.09
CA GLU A 243 18.20 21.19 5.50
C GLU A 243 17.00 21.90 6.14
N GLU A 244 15.85 21.20 6.32
CA GLU A 244 14.67 21.74 7.00
C GLU A 244 15.00 22.16 8.46
N ALA A 245 15.75 21.31 9.19
CA ALA A 245 16.15 21.61 10.56
C ALA A 245 17.11 22.82 10.65
N ALA A 246 18.06 22.92 9.73
CA ALA A 246 18.99 24.06 9.65
C ALA A 246 18.26 25.37 9.29
N GLY A 247 17.29 25.31 8.36
CA GLY A 247 16.46 26.45 7.99
C GLY A 247 15.57 26.95 9.15
N ALA A 248 14.97 26.02 9.90
CA ALA A 248 14.15 26.34 11.07
C ALA A 248 14.98 26.99 12.19
N ALA A 249 16.23 26.58 12.39
CA ALA A 249 17.14 27.16 13.39
C ALA A 249 17.60 28.60 13.04
N GLN A 250 17.54 28.98 11.76
CA GLN A 250 17.93 30.30 11.27
C GLN A 250 16.76 31.31 11.21
N THR A 251 15.51 30.87 11.42
CA THR A 251 14.37 31.79 11.47
C THR A 251 14.31 32.44 12.85
N PRO A 252 14.51 33.78 12.99
CA PRO A 252 14.44 34.45 14.28
C PRO A 252 13.07 34.24 14.90
N ALA A 253 13.03 33.87 16.19
CA ALA A 253 11.77 33.75 16.92
C ALA A 253 10.97 35.04 16.75
N ALA A 254 9.76 34.93 16.20
CA ALA A 254 8.86 36.07 16.06
C ALA A 254 8.68 36.73 17.44
N THR A 255 9.04 38.00 17.51
CA THR A 255 8.89 38.82 18.73
C THR A 255 7.45 38.67 19.25
N PRO A 256 7.25 38.27 20.52
CA PRO A 256 5.90 38.11 21.04
C PRO A 256 5.16 39.46 20.98
N VAL A 257 4.06 39.49 20.24
CA VAL A 257 3.17 40.65 20.19
C VAL A 257 2.69 40.90 21.63
N PRO A 258 2.91 42.07 22.22
CA PRO A 258 2.47 42.35 23.59
C PRO A 258 0.97 42.18 23.71
N ALA A 259 0.53 41.41 24.69
CA ALA A 259 -0.87 41.16 24.97
C ALA A 259 -1.60 42.50 25.18
N ARG A 260 -2.60 42.76 24.34
CA ARG A 260 -3.44 43.95 24.40
C ARG A 260 -4.14 43.99 25.78
N ALA A 261 -3.83 44.98 26.59
CA ALA A 261 -4.43 45.17 27.91
C ALA A 261 -5.97 45.20 27.84
N PRO A 262 -6.68 44.60 28.80
CA PRO A 262 -8.15 44.60 28.80
C PRO A 262 -8.68 46.02 28.90
N ARG A 263 -9.54 46.43 27.97
CA ARG A 263 -10.25 47.71 28.01
C ARG A 263 -11.09 47.72 29.27
N ARG A 264 -10.78 48.66 30.20
CA ARG A 264 -11.62 48.98 31.37
C ARG A 264 -13.00 49.40 30.88
N ALA A 265 -14.00 48.61 31.27
CA ALA A 265 -15.38 49.04 31.09
C ALA A 265 -15.63 50.33 31.92
N SER A 266 -15.95 51.44 31.26
CA SER A 266 -16.39 52.65 31.91
C SER A 266 -17.79 52.38 32.46
N ARG A 267 -17.93 52.42 33.79
CA ARG A 267 -19.22 52.53 34.45
C ARG A 267 -19.73 53.95 34.19
N ALA A 268 -20.78 54.07 33.39
CA ALA A 268 -21.62 55.29 33.39
C ALA A 268 -22.65 55.19 34.52
N LYS A 269 -22.78 56.28 35.25
CA LYS A 269 -23.79 56.51 36.30
C LYS A 269 -25.19 56.63 35.70
#